data_c7f6d8e4b2ba480648c4fce7449219c2
#
_entry.id   c7f6d8e4b2ba480648c4fce7449219c2
#
_cell.length_a   1.000
_cell.length_b   1.000
_cell.length_c   1.000
_cell.angle_alpha   90.00
_cell.angle_beta   90.00
_cell.angle_gamma   90.00
#
_symmetry.space_group_name_H-M   'P 1'
#
loop_
_entity.id
_entity.type
_entity.pdbx_description
1 polymer ?
#
loop_
_entity_poly.entity_id
_entity_poly.type
_entity_poly.pdbx_seq_one_letter_code
_entity_poly.pdbx_strand_id
1 'polypeptide(L)'
;MTKDEYLITDPPLKALTVFAMPMILGSFFQQVYNMADSIIVGQFVGSSALAAVGACAALTNVFICVALGAGVGAGVLVSRYFGAQNYGKMKTIVSTSLISFLLLSIFLGIFGFFGSNWMMSILQTPADIMEDAVLYLRIYFAGFPFLFMYNILSTMFTSIGESKIPLWLLIFSSILNIIMDLWMVGGLKLGVFGAALATLIAQGISAVLSLLIFLYRMRKYASPFHQFDKDELRLMLKIAVPSILQQSTVSIGMMIVQAVVNPFGTQALAGYAATMRVENVFSLIFVSIGNA
;
A
#
# COMPACT_ATOMS: atom_id res chain seq x y z
N MET A 1 13.01 -28.56 12.25
CA MET A 1 12.95 -27.17 12.72
C MET A 1 12.46 -26.32 11.58
N THR A 2 11.31 -25.70 11.74
CA THR A 2 10.77 -24.79 10.72
C THR A 2 11.57 -23.49 10.75
N LYS A 3 11.78 -22.88 9.58
CA LYS A 3 12.63 -21.68 9.40
C LYS A 3 12.20 -20.47 10.28
N ASP A 4 11.06 -20.56 10.94
CA ASP A 4 10.39 -19.49 11.68
C ASP A 4 10.50 -19.64 13.21
N GLU A 5 11.20 -20.69 13.69
CA GLU A 5 11.42 -20.94 15.13
C GLU A 5 12.30 -19.86 15.80
N TYR A 6 13.07 -19.10 15.02
CA TYR A 6 13.93 -18.03 15.56
C TYR A 6 13.14 -16.93 16.28
N LEU A 7 11.85 -16.70 15.90
CA LEU A 7 10.98 -15.73 16.57
C LEU A 7 10.65 -16.14 18.02
N ILE A 8 10.76 -17.44 18.34
CA ILE A 8 10.43 -17.98 19.66
C ILE A 8 11.71 -18.32 20.44
N THR A 9 12.79 -18.74 19.75
CA THR A 9 14.00 -19.30 20.36
C THR A 9 15.15 -18.32 20.50
N ASP A 10 15.24 -17.32 19.59
CA ASP A 10 16.32 -16.32 19.62
C ASP A 10 16.05 -15.20 20.63
N PRO A 11 17.09 -14.51 21.12
CA PRO A 11 16.94 -13.31 21.95
C PRO A 11 16.05 -12.28 21.23
N PRO A 12 15.13 -11.60 21.96
CA PRO A 12 14.11 -10.71 21.34
C PRO A 12 14.70 -9.65 20.40
N LEU A 13 15.84 -9.06 20.76
CA LEU A 13 16.48 -8.03 19.92
C LEU A 13 16.98 -8.61 18.58
N LYS A 14 17.55 -9.81 18.59
CA LYS A 14 18.03 -10.50 17.38
C LYS A 14 16.85 -10.91 16.50
N ALA A 15 15.82 -11.50 17.09
CA ALA A 15 14.61 -11.91 16.38
C ALA A 15 13.93 -10.70 15.72
N LEU A 16 13.76 -9.60 16.45
CA LEU A 16 13.19 -8.35 15.96
C LEU A 16 14.02 -7.77 14.79
N THR A 17 15.35 -7.73 14.92
CA THR A 17 16.22 -7.19 13.88
C THR A 17 16.13 -8.01 12.59
N VAL A 18 16.19 -9.34 12.70
CA VAL A 18 16.08 -10.24 11.53
C VAL A 18 14.73 -10.12 10.86
N PHE A 19 13.66 -9.90 11.63
CA PHE A 19 12.30 -9.73 11.10
C PHE A 19 12.06 -8.34 10.49
N ALA A 20 12.57 -7.28 11.13
CA ALA A 20 12.41 -5.90 10.66
C ALA A 20 13.23 -5.58 9.40
N MET A 21 14.41 -6.21 9.22
CA MET A 21 15.32 -5.91 8.10
C MET A 21 14.64 -6.05 6.72
N PRO A 22 13.91 -7.13 6.40
CA PRO A 22 13.16 -7.21 5.13
C PRO A 22 12.10 -6.12 4.98
N MET A 23 11.47 -5.68 6.07
CA MET A 23 10.47 -4.61 6.05
C MET A 23 11.12 -3.24 5.77
N ILE A 24 12.26 -2.95 6.39
CA ILE A 24 13.05 -1.74 6.13
C ILE A 24 13.50 -1.70 4.67
N LEU A 25 14.07 -2.80 4.16
CA LEU A 25 14.47 -2.92 2.77
C LEU A 25 13.27 -2.77 1.83
N GLY A 26 12.12 -3.36 2.14
CA GLY A 26 10.89 -3.19 1.38
C GLY A 26 10.46 -1.73 1.30
N SER A 27 10.43 -1.03 2.42
CA SER A 27 10.10 0.39 2.46
C SER A 27 11.08 1.25 1.66
N PHE A 28 12.38 0.92 1.71
CA PHE A 28 13.40 1.60 0.91
C PHE A 28 13.19 1.37 -0.60
N PHE A 29 12.98 0.11 -1.03
CA PHE A 29 12.68 -0.20 -2.43
C PHE A 29 11.40 0.47 -2.91
N GLN A 30 10.38 0.59 -2.06
CA GLN A 30 9.15 1.34 -2.37
C GLN A 30 9.45 2.81 -2.70
N GLN A 31 10.34 3.46 -1.93
CA GLN A 31 10.72 4.86 -2.20
C GLN A 31 11.53 4.99 -3.49
N VAL A 32 12.48 4.08 -3.74
CA VAL A 32 13.24 4.05 -4.99
C VAL A 32 12.31 3.87 -6.19
N TYR A 33 11.35 2.97 -6.08
CA TYR A 33 10.32 2.75 -7.10
C TYR A 33 9.50 4.03 -7.37
N ASN A 34 8.94 4.67 -6.33
CA ASN A 34 8.16 5.91 -6.48
C ASN A 34 8.96 7.03 -7.14
N MET A 35 10.28 7.08 -6.85
CA MET A 35 11.18 8.06 -7.45
C MET A 35 11.45 7.74 -8.93
N ALA A 36 11.66 6.46 -9.27
CA ALA A 36 11.88 6.03 -10.65
C ALA A 36 10.65 6.32 -11.52
N ASP A 37 9.44 5.98 -11.06
CA ASP A 37 8.18 6.29 -11.73
C ASP A 37 8.04 7.80 -12.00
N SER A 38 8.27 8.63 -11.00
CA SER A 38 8.22 10.09 -11.14
C SER A 38 9.24 10.63 -12.14
N ILE A 39 10.45 10.07 -12.19
CA ILE A 39 11.50 10.45 -13.15
C ILE A 39 11.06 10.06 -14.57
N ILE A 40 10.54 8.85 -14.76
CA ILE A 40 10.09 8.37 -16.08
C ILE A 40 8.96 9.25 -16.61
N VAL A 41 7.92 9.49 -15.79
CA VAL A 41 6.81 10.36 -16.17
C VAL A 41 7.29 11.78 -16.49
N GLY A 42 8.14 12.36 -15.62
CA GLY A 42 8.67 13.72 -15.83
C GLY A 42 9.53 13.89 -17.08
N GLN A 43 10.38 12.90 -17.39
CA GLN A 43 11.28 12.96 -18.56
C GLN A 43 10.60 12.65 -19.87
N PHE A 44 9.71 11.65 -19.93
CA PHE A 44 9.13 11.19 -21.18
C PHE A 44 7.78 11.83 -21.52
N VAL A 45 7.00 12.26 -20.52
CA VAL A 45 5.68 12.88 -20.72
C VAL A 45 5.73 14.40 -20.51
N GLY A 46 6.51 14.84 -19.54
CA GLY A 46 6.71 16.26 -19.26
C GLY A 46 6.18 16.71 -17.88
N SER A 47 6.39 17.99 -17.58
CA SER A 47 6.07 18.59 -16.29
C SER A 47 4.58 18.63 -15.97
N SER A 48 3.72 18.81 -16.99
CA SER A 48 2.26 18.83 -16.83
C SER A 48 1.72 17.47 -16.38
N ALA A 49 2.23 16.38 -16.96
CA ALA A 49 1.87 15.02 -16.57
C ALA A 49 2.34 14.70 -15.14
N LEU A 50 3.56 15.11 -14.78
CA LEU A 50 4.07 14.96 -13.43
C LEU A 50 3.22 15.74 -12.41
N ALA A 51 2.78 16.95 -12.78
CA ALA A 51 1.88 17.76 -11.97
C ALA A 51 0.50 17.11 -11.80
N ALA A 52 -0.05 16.49 -12.88
CA ALA A 52 -1.30 15.75 -12.82
C ALA A 52 -1.24 14.56 -11.87
N VAL A 53 -0.18 13.73 -11.97
CA VAL A 53 0.06 12.60 -11.06
C VAL A 53 0.26 13.10 -9.63
N GLY A 54 1.03 14.17 -9.46
CA GLY A 54 1.25 14.82 -8.15
C GLY A 54 -0.02 15.35 -7.50
N ALA A 55 -0.92 15.94 -8.28
CA ALA A 55 -2.22 16.41 -7.78
C ALA A 55 -3.11 15.25 -7.26
N CYS A 56 -2.98 14.05 -7.84
CA CYS A 56 -3.70 12.86 -7.38
C CYS A 56 -3.11 12.26 -6.09
N ALA A 57 -1.83 12.54 -5.79
CA ALA A 57 -1.09 11.87 -4.71
C ALA A 57 -1.72 12.06 -3.33
N ALA A 58 -2.21 13.23 -3.00
CA ALA A 58 -2.88 13.49 -1.72
C ALA A 58 -4.13 12.63 -1.54
N LEU A 59 -4.93 12.52 -2.61
CA LEU A 59 -6.17 11.74 -2.60
C LEU A 59 -5.87 10.24 -2.55
N THR A 60 -4.98 9.75 -3.39
CA THR A 60 -4.59 8.33 -3.41
C THR A 60 -4.00 7.89 -2.06
N ASN A 61 -3.25 8.79 -1.39
CA ASN A 61 -2.70 8.51 -0.07
C ASN A 61 -3.79 8.25 0.99
N VAL A 62 -4.89 9.00 0.96
CA VAL A 62 -6.03 8.76 1.88
C VAL A 62 -6.60 7.35 1.68
N PHE A 63 -6.78 6.92 0.43
CA PHE A 63 -7.27 5.58 0.12
C PHE A 63 -6.26 4.47 0.49
N ILE A 64 -4.96 4.74 0.35
CA ILE A 64 -3.90 3.84 0.82
C ILE A 64 -3.96 3.69 2.35
N CYS A 65 -4.21 4.78 3.10
CA CYS A 65 -4.37 4.72 4.57
C CYS A 65 -5.53 3.79 4.97
N VAL A 66 -6.63 3.79 4.20
CA VAL A 66 -7.73 2.85 4.43
C VAL A 66 -7.28 1.40 4.24
N ALA A 67 -6.53 1.11 3.16
CA ALA A 67 -6.00 -0.23 2.89
C ALA A 67 -5.02 -0.71 3.98
N LEU A 68 -4.10 0.18 4.40
CA LEU A 68 -3.13 -0.11 5.46
C LEU A 68 -3.81 -0.36 6.81
N GLY A 69 -4.75 0.51 7.22
CA GLY A 69 -5.48 0.36 8.47
C GLY A 69 -6.36 -0.90 8.48
N ALA A 70 -6.98 -1.25 7.35
CA ALA A 70 -7.70 -2.50 7.18
C ALA A 70 -6.76 -3.71 7.33
N GLY A 71 -5.56 -3.63 6.74
CA GLY A 71 -4.52 -4.64 6.87
C GLY A 71 -4.11 -4.87 8.33
N VAL A 72 -3.93 -3.81 9.11
CA VAL A 72 -3.60 -3.91 10.56
C VAL A 72 -4.69 -4.69 11.29
N GLY A 73 -5.97 -4.41 11.04
CA GLY A 73 -7.07 -5.11 11.67
C GLY A 73 -7.06 -6.62 11.43
N ALA A 74 -6.81 -7.03 10.18
CA ALA A 74 -6.66 -8.44 9.83
C ALA A 74 -5.39 -9.04 10.42
N GLY A 75 -4.25 -8.33 10.30
CA GLY A 75 -2.93 -8.79 10.73
C GLY A 75 -2.86 -9.13 12.21
N VAL A 76 -3.39 -8.27 13.07
CA VAL A 76 -3.42 -8.49 14.53
C VAL A 76 -4.15 -9.77 14.90
N LEU A 77 -5.29 -10.05 14.27
CA LEU A 77 -6.04 -11.28 14.55
C LEU A 77 -5.35 -12.52 13.98
N VAL A 78 -4.79 -12.40 12.77
CA VAL A 78 -4.00 -13.49 12.16
C VAL A 78 -2.81 -13.84 13.04
N SER A 79 -2.02 -12.86 13.49
CA SER A 79 -0.86 -13.08 14.40
C SER A 79 -1.29 -13.73 15.70
N ARG A 80 -2.39 -13.25 16.31
CA ARG A 80 -2.93 -13.78 17.57
C ARG A 80 -3.32 -15.25 17.44
N TYR A 81 -4.08 -15.62 16.41
CA TYR A 81 -4.49 -17.00 16.21
C TYR A 81 -3.35 -17.91 15.76
N PHE A 82 -2.40 -17.36 15.00
CA PHE A 82 -1.18 -18.06 14.62
C PHE A 82 -0.32 -18.40 15.84
N GLY A 83 -0.06 -17.42 16.72
CA GLY A 83 0.70 -17.63 17.95
C GLY A 83 -0.01 -18.56 18.94
N ALA A 84 -1.34 -18.56 18.98
CA ALA A 84 -2.14 -19.50 19.77
C ALA A 84 -2.27 -20.89 19.12
N GLN A 85 -1.64 -21.14 17.97
CA GLN A 85 -1.75 -22.36 17.17
C GLN A 85 -3.18 -22.76 16.78
N ASN A 86 -4.11 -21.79 16.81
CA ASN A 86 -5.51 -22.00 16.42
C ASN A 86 -5.68 -21.75 14.93
N TYR A 87 -5.16 -22.68 14.12
CA TYR A 87 -5.14 -22.56 12.66
C TYR A 87 -6.53 -22.54 12.02
N GLY A 88 -7.55 -23.13 12.66
CA GLY A 88 -8.92 -23.06 12.19
C GLY A 88 -9.48 -21.64 12.22
N LYS A 89 -9.36 -20.95 13.37
CA LYS A 89 -9.77 -19.56 13.49
C LYS A 89 -8.89 -18.62 12.65
N MET A 90 -7.59 -18.89 12.57
CA MET A 90 -6.67 -18.13 11.70
C MET A 90 -7.15 -18.17 10.24
N LYS A 91 -7.49 -19.34 9.71
CA LYS A 91 -8.03 -19.47 8.33
C LYS A 91 -9.39 -18.80 8.17
N THR A 92 -10.25 -18.89 9.18
CA THR A 92 -11.55 -18.21 9.17
C THR A 92 -11.38 -16.70 9.06
N ILE A 93 -10.50 -16.09 9.88
CA ILE A 93 -10.27 -14.64 9.80
C ILE A 93 -9.58 -14.22 8.49
N VAL A 94 -8.65 -15.03 7.98
CA VAL A 94 -8.04 -14.80 6.66
C VAL A 94 -9.10 -14.76 5.58
N SER A 95 -9.96 -15.79 5.49
CA SER A 95 -11.02 -15.86 4.48
C SER A 95 -12.03 -14.72 4.64
N THR A 96 -12.49 -14.45 5.87
CA THR A 96 -13.40 -13.33 6.18
C THR A 96 -12.80 -11.99 5.78
N SER A 97 -11.52 -11.76 6.07
CA SER A 97 -10.82 -10.54 5.71
C SER A 97 -10.69 -10.37 4.19
N LEU A 98 -10.27 -11.42 3.47
CA LEU A 98 -10.10 -11.36 2.02
C LEU A 98 -11.42 -11.05 1.32
N ILE A 99 -12.51 -11.70 1.73
CA ILE A 99 -13.85 -11.46 1.16
C ILE A 99 -14.33 -10.05 1.48
N SER A 100 -14.29 -9.65 2.75
CA SER A 100 -14.82 -8.35 3.19
C SER A 100 -14.07 -7.18 2.57
N PHE A 101 -12.75 -7.26 2.54
CA PHE A 101 -11.92 -6.17 2.01
C PHE A 101 -11.88 -6.16 0.48
N LEU A 102 -12.04 -7.31 -0.19
CA LEU A 102 -12.27 -7.33 -1.63
C LEU A 102 -13.57 -6.60 -2.00
N LEU A 103 -14.67 -6.90 -1.30
CA LEU A 103 -15.94 -6.21 -1.53
C LEU A 103 -15.83 -4.71 -1.24
N LEU A 104 -15.17 -4.33 -0.14
CA LEU A 104 -14.94 -2.93 0.20
C LEU A 104 -14.09 -2.24 -0.87
N SER A 105 -13.03 -2.86 -1.37
CA SER A 105 -12.15 -2.29 -2.38
C SER A 105 -12.84 -2.13 -3.74
N ILE A 106 -13.72 -3.05 -4.11
CA ILE A 106 -14.55 -2.93 -5.32
C ILE A 106 -15.51 -1.76 -5.16
N PHE A 107 -16.20 -1.66 -4.01
CA PHE A 107 -17.10 -0.55 -3.73
C PHE A 107 -16.37 0.80 -3.79
N LEU A 108 -15.24 0.93 -3.12
CA LEU A 108 -14.42 2.16 -3.14
C LEU A 108 -13.83 2.43 -4.54
N GLY A 109 -13.45 1.38 -5.27
CA GLY A 109 -12.99 1.48 -6.64
C GLY A 109 -14.05 2.04 -7.59
N ILE A 110 -15.27 1.51 -7.53
CA ILE A 110 -16.41 2.02 -8.30
C ILE A 110 -16.73 3.47 -7.91
N PHE A 111 -16.84 3.75 -6.61
CA PHE A 111 -17.09 5.09 -6.10
C PHE A 111 -16.03 6.10 -6.58
N GLY A 112 -14.75 5.74 -6.47
CA GLY A 112 -13.64 6.58 -6.90
C GLY A 112 -13.58 6.75 -8.43
N PHE A 113 -13.85 5.70 -9.20
CA PHE A 113 -13.86 5.76 -10.66
C PHE A 113 -14.89 6.77 -11.18
N PHE A 114 -16.12 6.68 -10.72
CA PHE A 114 -17.18 7.63 -11.11
C PHE A 114 -17.03 9.00 -10.44
N GLY A 115 -16.50 9.05 -9.21
CA GLY A 115 -16.28 10.28 -8.45
C GLY A 115 -15.01 11.05 -8.82
N SER A 116 -14.12 10.51 -9.66
CA SER A 116 -12.80 11.11 -9.95
C SER A 116 -12.87 12.57 -10.38
N ASN A 117 -13.79 12.91 -11.28
CA ASN A 117 -13.95 14.30 -11.76
C ASN A 117 -14.39 15.26 -10.64
N TRP A 118 -15.36 14.84 -9.83
CA TRP A 118 -15.85 15.59 -8.67
C TRP A 118 -14.75 15.77 -7.61
N MET A 119 -13.98 14.73 -7.32
CA MET A 119 -12.88 14.77 -6.36
C MET A 119 -11.78 15.74 -6.81
N MET A 120 -11.37 15.71 -8.07
CA MET A 120 -10.36 16.62 -8.61
C MET A 120 -10.86 18.07 -8.68
N SER A 121 -12.16 18.28 -8.91
CA SER A 121 -12.80 19.62 -8.84
C SER A 121 -12.78 20.18 -7.42
N ILE A 122 -13.06 19.38 -6.40
CA ILE A 122 -12.97 19.81 -4.98
C ILE A 122 -11.54 20.19 -4.62
N LEU A 123 -10.54 19.47 -5.14
CA LEU A 123 -9.12 19.77 -4.92
C LEU A 123 -8.64 21.00 -5.70
N GLN A 124 -9.55 21.67 -6.45
CA GLN A 124 -9.25 22.86 -7.26
C GLN A 124 -8.08 22.62 -8.23
N THR A 125 -8.05 21.43 -8.84
CA THR A 125 -7.01 21.07 -9.80
C THR A 125 -7.06 22.04 -10.99
N PRO A 126 -5.91 22.59 -11.43
CA PRO A 126 -5.83 23.47 -12.59
C PRO A 126 -6.43 22.84 -13.85
N ALA A 127 -7.08 23.65 -14.68
CA ALA A 127 -7.82 23.18 -15.85
C ALA A 127 -6.92 22.53 -16.91
N ASP A 128 -5.67 22.96 -17.01
CA ASP A 128 -4.66 22.48 -17.94
C ASP A 128 -4.18 21.02 -17.68
N ILE A 129 -4.30 20.56 -16.42
CA ILE A 129 -3.93 19.20 -16.03
C ILE A 129 -5.12 18.34 -15.59
N MET A 130 -6.32 18.90 -15.60
CA MET A 130 -7.54 18.27 -15.07
C MET A 130 -7.86 16.94 -15.78
N GLU A 131 -7.77 16.92 -17.09
CA GLU A 131 -8.09 15.74 -17.90
C GLU A 131 -7.13 14.58 -17.58
N ASP A 132 -5.84 14.84 -17.56
CA ASP A 132 -4.80 13.86 -17.25
C ASP A 132 -4.93 13.36 -15.80
N ALA A 133 -5.22 14.24 -14.84
CA ALA A 133 -5.42 13.88 -13.44
C ALA A 133 -6.64 12.98 -13.25
N VAL A 134 -7.77 13.29 -13.88
CA VAL A 134 -8.99 12.48 -13.84
C VAL A 134 -8.74 11.11 -14.51
N LEU A 135 -8.04 11.08 -15.64
CA LEU A 135 -7.69 9.84 -16.33
C LEU A 135 -6.83 8.94 -15.46
N TYR A 136 -5.75 9.50 -14.87
CA TYR A 136 -4.88 8.78 -13.95
C TYR A 136 -5.66 8.20 -12.77
N LEU A 137 -6.50 9.02 -12.15
CA LEU A 137 -7.28 8.65 -10.97
C LEU A 137 -8.30 7.54 -11.29
N ARG A 138 -8.95 7.58 -12.45
CA ARG A 138 -9.86 6.51 -12.90
C ARG A 138 -9.15 5.17 -13.06
N ILE A 139 -7.96 5.16 -13.68
CA ILE A 139 -7.18 3.94 -13.84
C ILE A 139 -6.71 3.43 -12.48
N TYR A 140 -6.27 4.32 -11.59
CA TYR A 140 -5.90 3.99 -10.22
C TYR A 140 -7.05 3.30 -9.48
N PHE A 141 -8.27 3.85 -9.54
CA PHE A 141 -9.44 3.26 -8.89
C PHE A 141 -9.90 1.97 -9.55
N ALA A 142 -9.73 1.80 -10.86
CA ALA A 142 -9.94 0.50 -11.51
C ALA A 142 -8.97 -0.57 -10.99
N GLY A 143 -7.73 -0.19 -10.65
CA GLY A 143 -6.72 -1.04 -10.04
C GLY A 143 -6.83 -1.19 -8.51
N PHE A 144 -7.71 -0.43 -7.86
CA PHE A 144 -7.80 -0.37 -6.40
C PHE A 144 -8.03 -1.73 -5.71
N PRO A 145 -8.86 -2.64 -6.25
CA PRO A 145 -8.98 -3.99 -5.69
C PRO A 145 -7.65 -4.75 -5.62
N PHE A 146 -6.80 -4.61 -6.62
CA PHE A 146 -5.49 -5.27 -6.63
C PHE A 146 -4.54 -4.64 -5.60
N LEU A 147 -4.49 -3.32 -5.54
CA LEU A 147 -3.70 -2.59 -4.55
C LEU A 147 -4.12 -2.97 -3.12
N PHE A 148 -5.42 -2.98 -2.87
CA PHE A 148 -5.99 -3.30 -1.56
C PHE A 148 -5.64 -4.74 -1.15
N MET A 149 -5.87 -5.70 -2.05
CA MET A 149 -5.57 -7.12 -1.81
C MET A 149 -4.08 -7.37 -1.61
N TYR A 150 -3.20 -6.69 -2.37
CA TYR A 150 -1.77 -6.79 -2.19
C TYR A 150 -1.34 -6.32 -0.79
N ASN A 151 -1.85 -5.17 -0.31
CA ASN A 151 -1.51 -4.65 1.01
C ASN A 151 -1.98 -5.58 2.14
N ILE A 152 -3.21 -6.11 2.05
CA ILE A 152 -3.74 -7.04 3.05
C ILE A 152 -2.96 -8.34 3.07
N LEU A 153 -2.66 -8.93 1.91
CA LEU A 153 -1.88 -10.16 1.82
C LEU A 153 -0.45 -9.93 2.33
N SER A 154 0.17 -8.80 2.03
CA SER A 154 1.48 -8.41 2.57
C SER A 154 1.46 -8.39 4.10
N THR A 155 0.44 -7.76 4.70
CA THR A 155 0.27 -7.74 6.15
C THR A 155 0.03 -9.16 6.71
N MET A 156 -0.76 -9.99 6.03
CA MET A 156 -0.98 -11.37 6.46
C MET A 156 0.29 -12.23 6.41
N PHE A 157 1.15 -12.06 5.41
CA PHE A 157 2.46 -12.72 5.37
C PHE A 157 3.34 -12.32 6.55
N THR A 158 3.42 -11.03 6.84
CA THR A 158 4.20 -10.55 8.00
C THR A 158 3.60 -11.07 9.30
N SER A 159 2.27 -11.16 9.41
CA SER A 159 1.56 -11.66 10.59
C SER A 159 1.82 -13.14 10.91
N ILE A 160 2.22 -13.94 9.92
CA ILE A 160 2.62 -15.34 10.10
C ILE A 160 4.15 -15.53 10.13
N GLY A 161 4.92 -14.43 10.23
CA GLY A 161 6.38 -14.46 10.32
C GLY A 161 7.13 -14.46 8.97
N GLU A 162 6.43 -14.46 7.83
CA GLU A 162 7.04 -14.57 6.50
C GLU A 162 7.30 -13.18 5.85
N SER A 163 8.04 -12.29 6.51
CA SER A 163 8.32 -10.92 6.03
C SER A 163 9.14 -10.85 4.72
N LYS A 164 9.82 -11.92 4.35
CA LYS A 164 10.63 -11.98 3.12
C LYS A 164 9.80 -12.07 1.84
N ILE A 165 8.60 -12.68 1.91
CA ILE A 165 7.74 -12.86 0.73
C ILE A 165 7.24 -11.52 0.21
N PRO A 166 6.65 -10.63 1.04
CA PRO A 166 6.28 -9.30 0.61
C PRO A 166 7.43 -8.49 0.00
N LEU A 167 8.64 -8.60 0.57
CA LEU A 167 9.83 -7.94 0.02
C LEU A 167 10.13 -8.40 -1.42
N TRP A 168 10.17 -9.72 -1.66
CA TRP A 168 10.44 -10.24 -3.01
C TRP A 168 9.35 -9.89 -4.01
N LEU A 169 8.09 -9.92 -3.58
CA LEU A 169 6.95 -9.51 -4.41
C LEU A 169 7.02 -8.01 -4.75
N LEU A 170 7.43 -7.17 -3.79
CA LEU A 170 7.61 -5.75 -4.01
C LEU A 170 8.75 -5.48 -5.00
N ILE A 171 9.92 -6.13 -4.84
CA ILE A 171 11.05 -6.00 -5.78
C ILE A 171 10.60 -6.42 -7.19
N PHE A 172 9.93 -7.56 -7.31
CA PHE A 172 9.39 -8.04 -8.59
C PHE A 172 8.42 -7.04 -9.20
N SER A 173 7.46 -6.54 -8.42
CA SER A 173 6.48 -5.54 -8.87
C SER A 173 7.14 -4.24 -9.33
N SER A 174 8.14 -3.76 -8.59
CA SER A 174 8.86 -2.53 -8.90
C SER A 174 9.66 -2.66 -10.21
N ILE A 175 10.36 -3.77 -10.41
CA ILE A 175 11.11 -4.02 -11.65
C ILE A 175 10.14 -4.14 -12.82
N LEU A 176 9.05 -4.90 -12.66
CA LEU A 176 8.04 -5.07 -13.70
C LEU A 176 7.40 -3.73 -14.06
N ASN A 177 7.05 -2.90 -13.08
CA ASN A 177 6.48 -1.59 -13.32
C ASN A 177 7.46 -0.68 -14.09
N ILE A 178 8.73 -0.58 -13.67
CA ILE A 178 9.74 0.23 -14.37
C ILE A 178 9.89 -0.22 -15.84
N ILE A 179 9.90 -1.53 -16.10
CA ILE A 179 9.96 -2.06 -17.47
C ILE A 179 8.72 -1.66 -18.27
N MET A 180 7.53 -1.80 -17.66
CA MET A 180 6.27 -1.44 -18.29
C MET A 180 6.17 0.07 -18.54
N ASP A 181 6.64 0.92 -17.61
CA ASP A 181 6.69 2.37 -17.79
C ASP A 181 7.60 2.76 -18.94
N LEU A 182 8.82 2.23 -18.99
CA LEU A 182 9.74 2.50 -20.11
C LEU A 182 9.16 2.04 -21.44
N TRP A 183 8.44 0.93 -21.47
CA TRP A 183 7.82 0.43 -22.69
C TRP A 183 6.57 1.24 -23.08
N MET A 184 5.65 1.50 -22.13
CA MET A 184 4.37 2.17 -22.41
C MET A 184 4.53 3.69 -22.56
N VAL A 185 5.33 4.29 -21.69
CA VAL A 185 5.53 5.75 -21.66
C VAL A 185 6.65 6.15 -22.61
N GLY A 186 7.81 5.50 -22.55
CA GLY A 186 8.97 5.80 -23.39
C GLY A 186 8.82 5.27 -24.83
N GLY A 187 8.40 4.00 -24.98
CA GLY A 187 8.29 3.33 -26.27
C GLY A 187 7.00 3.67 -27.02
N LEU A 188 5.85 3.37 -26.42
CA LEU A 188 4.52 3.57 -27.04
C LEU A 188 3.99 5.00 -26.93
N LYS A 189 4.63 5.87 -26.12
CA LYS A 189 4.27 7.27 -25.92
C LYS A 189 2.82 7.46 -25.44
N LEU A 190 2.32 6.57 -24.59
CA LEU A 190 0.96 6.59 -24.08
C LEU A 190 0.73 7.66 -22.97
N GLY A 191 1.73 8.46 -22.66
CA GLY A 191 1.61 9.56 -21.68
C GLY A 191 1.19 9.08 -20.27
N VAL A 192 0.35 9.85 -19.60
CA VAL A 192 -0.17 9.57 -18.25
C VAL A 192 -0.97 8.26 -18.23
N PHE A 193 -1.69 7.93 -19.31
CA PHE A 193 -2.41 6.66 -19.43
C PHE A 193 -1.45 5.46 -19.33
N GLY A 194 -0.29 5.54 -19.99
CA GLY A 194 0.72 4.49 -19.96
C GLY A 194 1.28 4.25 -18.58
N ALA A 195 1.63 5.31 -17.86
CA ALA A 195 2.14 5.23 -16.49
C ALA A 195 1.10 4.62 -15.50
N ALA A 196 -0.14 5.10 -15.56
CA ALA A 196 -1.20 4.56 -14.73
C ALA A 196 -1.48 3.07 -15.03
N LEU A 197 -1.48 2.69 -16.30
CA LEU A 197 -1.73 1.32 -16.73
C LEU A 197 -0.57 0.38 -16.36
N ALA A 198 0.68 0.82 -16.50
CA ALA A 198 1.86 0.06 -16.06
C ALA A 198 1.81 -0.25 -14.57
N THR A 199 1.46 0.73 -13.75
CA THR A 199 1.27 0.57 -12.30
C THR A 199 0.14 -0.41 -12.00
N LEU A 200 -0.99 -0.30 -12.67
CA LEU A 200 -2.14 -1.20 -12.50
C LEU A 200 -1.76 -2.65 -12.84
N ILE A 201 -1.09 -2.88 -13.97
CA ILE A 201 -0.69 -4.22 -14.41
C ILE A 201 0.33 -4.82 -13.42
N ALA A 202 1.36 -4.06 -13.04
CA ALA A 202 2.39 -4.53 -12.11
C ALA A 202 1.80 -4.90 -10.75
N GLN A 203 0.91 -4.06 -10.22
CA GLN A 203 0.20 -4.34 -8.96
C GLN A 203 -0.79 -5.50 -9.10
N GLY A 204 -1.50 -5.59 -10.22
CA GLY A 204 -2.44 -6.69 -10.49
C GLY A 204 -1.73 -8.04 -10.50
N ILE A 205 -0.64 -8.17 -11.25
CA ILE A 205 0.16 -9.39 -11.28
C ILE A 205 0.70 -9.72 -9.89
N SER A 206 1.22 -8.74 -9.16
CA SER A 206 1.75 -8.95 -7.82
C SER A 206 0.68 -9.35 -6.81
N ALA A 207 -0.52 -8.79 -6.90
CA ALA A 207 -1.65 -9.17 -6.05
C ALA A 207 -2.09 -10.62 -6.31
N VAL A 208 -2.17 -11.02 -7.59
CA VAL A 208 -2.52 -12.40 -7.97
C VAL A 208 -1.43 -13.38 -7.50
N LEU A 209 -0.15 -13.08 -7.75
CA LEU A 209 0.96 -13.91 -7.28
C LEU A 209 0.98 -14.01 -5.75
N SER A 210 0.78 -12.89 -5.06
CA SER A 210 0.68 -12.85 -3.60
C SER A 210 -0.43 -13.76 -3.10
N LEU A 211 -1.62 -13.70 -3.71
CA LEU A 211 -2.75 -14.56 -3.35
C LEU A 211 -2.44 -16.05 -3.59
N LEU A 212 -1.89 -16.40 -4.74
CA LEU A 212 -1.54 -17.79 -5.06
C LEU A 212 -0.51 -18.36 -4.08
N ILE A 213 0.55 -17.60 -3.78
CA ILE A 213 1.59 -18.00 -2.83
C ILE A 213 0.97 -18.14 -1.43
N PHE A 214 0.12 -17.19 -1.01
CA PHE A 214 -0.52 -17.22 0.29
C PHE A 214 -1.45 -18.44 0.44
N LEU A 215 -2.29 -18.71 -0.54
CA LEU A 215 -3.17 -19.88 -0.54
C LEU A 215 -2.38 -21.20 -0.54
N TYR A 216 -1.26 -21.26 -1.27
CA TYR A 216 -0.37 -22.43 -1.22
C TYR A 216 0.22 -22.63 0.19
N ARG A 217 0.67 -21.56 0.85
CA ARG A 217 1.17 -21.61 2.22
C ARG A 217 0.10 -22.02 3.23
N MET A 218 -1.13 -21.55 3.07
CA MET A 218 -2.24 -21.90 3.95
C MET A 218 -2.65 -23.37 3.87
N ARG A 219 -2.34 -24.08 2.78
CA ARG A 219 -2.54 -25.54 2.68
C ARG A 219 -1.76 -26.34 3.70
N LYS A 220 -0.62 -25.83 4.17
CA LYS A 220 0.22 -26.45 5.20
C LYS A 220 -0.51 -26.60 6.54
N TYR A 221 -1.46 -25.76 6.82
CA TYR A 221 -2.25 -25.76 8.07
C TYR A 221 -3.57 -26.49 7.84
N ALA A 222 -3.57 -27.83 8.01
CA ALA A 222 -4.76 -28.68 7.85
C ALA A 222 -5.70 -28.48 9.04
N SER A 223 -6.70 -27.63 8.91
CA SER A 223 -7.72 -27.39 9.94
C SER A 223 -9.05 -27.03 9.28
N PRO A 224 -10.20 -27.52 9.80
CA PRO A 224 -11.51 -27.05 9.36
C PRO A 224 -11.66 -25.55 9.67
N PHE A 225 -12.28 -24.79 8.76
CA PHE A 225 -12.51 -23.37 8.92
C PHE A 225 -13.83 -22.96 8.25
N HIS A 226 -14.37 -21.84 8.71
CA HIS A 226 -15.52 -21.20 8.07
C HIS A 226 -15.04 -20.19 7.03
N GLN A 227 -15.71 -20.16 5.88
CA GLN A 227 -15.36 -19.20 4.82
C GLN A 227 -15.64 -17.76 5.22
N PHE A 228 -16.66 -17.52 6.03
CA PHE A 228 -17.05 -16.21 6.52
C PHE A 228 -17.62 -16.30 7.92
N ASP A 229 -17.17 -15.43 8.82
CA ASP A 229 -17.65 -15.34 10.19
C ASP A 229 -17.88 -13.85 10.56
N LYS A 230 -19.13 -13.54 10.96
CA LYS A 230 -19.55 -12.18 11.32
C LYS A 230 -18.93 -11.68 12.63
N ASP A 231 -18.70 -12.56 13.58
CA ASP A 231 -18.12 -12.19 14.87
C ASP A 231 -16.64 -11.87 14.72
N GLU A 232 -15.91 -12.64 13.92
CA GLU A 232 -14.53 -12.36 13.55
C GLU A 232 -14.42 -11.07 12.71
N LEU A 233 -15.35 -10.82 11.79
CA LEU A 233 -15.44 -9.56 11.06
C LEU A 233 -15.62 -8.38 12.01
N ARG A 234 -16.57 -8.49 12.96
CA ARG A 234 -16.80 -7.42 13.94
C ARG A 234 -15.58 -7.15 14.81
N LEU A 235 -14.89 -8.21 15.22
CA LEU A 235 -13.65 -8.09 16.00
C LEU A 235 -12.55 -7.40 15.19
N MET A 236 -12.39 -7.79 13.92
CA MET A 236 -11.45 -7.18 12.99
C MET A 236 -11.75 -5.69 12.77
N LEU A 237 -13.02 -5.32 12.55
CA LEU A 237 -13.42 -3.93 12.34
C LEU A 237 -13.17 -3.06 13.58
N LYS A 238 -13.30 -3.60 14.79
CA LYS A 238 -12.96 -2.89 16.04
C LYS A 238 -11.48 -2.48 16.11
N ILE A 239 -10.61 -3.20 15.41
CA ILE A 239 -9.17 -2.87 15.32
C ILE A 239 -8.89 -2.03 14.07
N ALA A 240 -9.47 -2.41 12.93
CA ALA A 240 -9.25 -1.75 11.65
C ALA A 240 -9.72 -0.28 11.64
N VAL A 241 -10.92 0.01 12.17
CA VAL A 241 -11.48 1.36 12.14
C VAL A 241 -10.62 2.37 12.93
N PRO A 242 -10.21 2.12 14.19
CA PRO A 242 -9.27 2.99 14.88
C PRO A 242 -7.93 3.14 14.16
N SER A 243 -7.40 2.07 13.56
CA SER A 243 -6.14 2.12 12.81
C SER A 243 -6.26 2.97 11.54
N ILE A 244 -7.38 2.88 10.82
CA ILE A 244 -7.68 3.74 9.66
C ILE A 244 -7.73 5.20 10.10
N LEU A 245 -8.46 5.50 11.20
CA LEU A 245 -8.55 6.86 11.74
C LEU A 245 -7.19 7.39 12.17
N GLN A 246 -6.37 6.58 12.81
CA GLN A 246 -5.00 6.94 13.23
C GLN A 246 -4.15 7.33 12.01
N GLN A 247 -4.10 6.49 10.98
CA GLN A 247 -3.34 6.76 9.74
C GLN A 247 -3.85 8.01 9.02
N SER A 248 -5.17 8.15 8.92
CA SER A 248 -5.80 9.32 8.29
C SER A 248 -5.51 10.61 9.07
N THR A 249 -5.51 10.57 10.40
CA THR A 249 -5.23 11.75 11.25
C THR A 249 -3.79 12.23 11.05
N VAL A 250 -2.82 11.32 10.95
CA VAL A 250 -1.43 11.68 10.66
C VAL A 250 -1.32 12.37 9.30
N SER A 251 -1.96 11.83 8.27
CA SER A 251 -1.95 12.42 6.93
C SER A 251 -2.60 13.81 6.90
N ILE A 252 -3.75 13.98 7.57
CA ILE A 252 -4.43 15.27 7.71
C ILE A 252 -3.56 16.26 8.49
N GLY A 253 -2.89 15.83 9.55
CA GLY A 253 -1.96 16.64 10.32
C GLY A 253 -0.83 17.19 9.46
N MET A 254 -0.21 16.36 8.62
CA MET A 254 0.81 16.79 7.67
C MET A 254 0.28 17.81 6.65
N MET A 255 -0.94 17.63 6.14
CA MET A 255 -1.59 18.59 5.23
C MET A 255 -1.83 19.96 5.92
N ILE A 256 -2.24 19.97 7.19
CA ILE A 256 -2.43 21.20 7.96
C ILE A 256 -1.09 21.92 8.16
N VAL A 257 -0.04 21.21 8.54
CA VAL A 257 1.31 21.78 8.68
C VAL A 257 1.78 22.38 7.37
N GLN A 258 1.59 21.70 6.25
CA GLN A 258 1.94 22.21 4.94
C GLN A 258 1.14 23.48 4.59
N ALA A 259 -0.16 23.52 4.89
CA ALA A 259 -0.99 24.72 4.68
C ALA A 259 -0.51 25.92 5.50
N VAL A 260 0.03 25.69 6.70
CA VAL A 260 0.64 26.76 7.53
C VAL A 260 1.98 27.20 6.97
N VAL A 261 2.76 26.32 6.35
CA VAL A 261 4.07 26.66 5.76
C VAL A 261 3.93 27.40 4.42
N ASN A 262 2.90 27.11 3.64
CA ASN A 262 2.69 27.70 2.31
C ASN A 262 2.79 29.26 2.26
N PRO A 263 2.22 30.02 3.21
CA PRO A 263 2.27 31.48 3.19
C PRO A 263 3.68 32.09 3.41
N PHE A 264 4.65 31.29 3.95
CA PHE A 264 6.01 31.78 4.20
C PHE A 264 6.88 31.91 2.94
N GLY A 265 6.33 31.56 1.78
CA GLY A 265 6.95 31.71 0.47
C GLY A 265 7.77 30.52 0.02
N THR A 266 8.26 30.62 -1.24
CA THR A 266 8.88 29.49 -1.96
C THR A 266 10.16 28.96 -1.31
N GLN A 267 10.97 29.81 -0.67
CA GLN A 267 12.20 29.37 0.02
C GLN A 267 11.90 28.55 1.26
N ALA A 268 10.92 28.98 2.08
CA ALA A 268 10.49 28.23 3.25
C ALA A 268 9.87 26.88 2.85
N LEU A 269 9.08 26.89 1.78
CA LEU A 269 8.45 25.68 1.23
C LEU A 269 9.50 24.68 0.72
N ALA A 270 10.54 25.18 0.02
CA ALA A 270 11.64 24.33 -0.44
C ALA A 270 12.44 23.73 0.73
N GLY A 271 12.72 24.51 1.77
CA GLY A 271 13.37 24.04 2.99
C GLY A 271 12.52 22.99 3.72
N TYR A 272 11.22 23.23 3.87
CA TYR A 272 10.27 22.28 4.45
C TYR A 272 10.24 20.97 3.66
N ALA A 273 10.13 21.03 2.33
CA ALA A 273 10.11 19.87 1.47
C ALA A 273 11.42 19.05 1.55
N ALA A 274 12.57 19.72 1.62
CA ALA A 274 13.85 19.07 1.82
C ALA A 274 13.92 18.35 3.20
N THR A 275 13.47 19.02 4.25
CA THR A 275 13.41 18.45 5.61
C THR A 275 12.52 17.23 5.67
N MET A 276 11.30 17.29 5.06
CA MET A 276 10.39 16.16 4.99
C MET A 276 10.97 14.95 4.25
N ARG A 277 11.79 15.17 3.22
CA ARG A 277 12.48 14.06 2.53
C ARG A 277 13.49 13.35 3.44
N VAL A 278 14.25 14.13 4.21
CA VAL A 278 15.21 13.58 5.19
C VAL A 278 14.46 12.85 6.30
N GLU A 279 13.40 13.46 6.87
CA GLU A 279 12.57 12.86 7.89
C GLU A 279 11.95 11.53 7.43
N ASN A 280 11.43 11.46 6.20
CA ASN A 280 10.87 10.24 5.64
C ASN A 280 11.87 9.08 5.63
N VAL A 281 13.16 9.32 5.33
CA VAL A 281 14.19 8.28 5.35
C VAL A 281 14.38 7.72 6.76
N PHE A 282 14.45 8.58 7.78
CA PHE A 282 14.55 8.13 9.17
C PHE A 282 13.27 7.46 9.66
N SER A 283 12.11 8.02 9.32
CA SER A 283 10.80 7.48 9.69
C SER A 283 10.57 6.07 9.15
N LEU A 284 11.08 5.73 7.96
CA LEU A 284 11.00 4.38 7.41
C LEU A 284 11.60 3.32 8.36
N ILE A 285 12.73 3.64 8.99
CA ILE A 285 13.39 2.72 9.92
C ILE A 285 12.54 2.55 11.18
N PHE A 286 12.11 3.66 11.80
CA PHE A 286 11.31 3.61 13.02
C PHE A 286 9.95 2.94 12.81
N VAL A 287 9.25 3.27 11.73
CA VAL A 287 7.94 2.67 11.40
C VAL A 287 8.09 1.17 11.11
N SER A 288 9.15 0.76 10.39
CA SER A 288 9.37 -0.66 10.10
C SER A 288 9.70 -1.47 11.35
N ILE A 289 10.47 -0.91 12.29
CA ILE A 289 10.76 -1.56 13.58
C ILE A 289 9.49 -1.59 14.45
N GLY A 290 8.68 -0.52 14.44
CA GLY A 290 7.43 -0.47 15.18
C GLY A 290 6.34 -1.42 14.68
N ASN A 291 6.39 -1.79 13.40
CA ASN A 291 5.48 -2.76 12.79
C ASN A 291 5.97 -4.22 12.90
N ALA A 292 7.23 -4.44 13.26
CA ALA A 292 7.84 -5.75 13.45
C ALA A 292 7.54 -6.32 14.85
#